data_8e1cce185fccbb608be10a27deb3f27c
#
_entry.id   8e1cce185fccbb608be10a27deb3f27c
#
_cell.length_a   1.000
_cell.length_b   1.000
_cell.length_c   1.000
_cell.angle_alpha   90.00
_cell.angle_beta   90.00
_cell.angle_gamma   90.00
#
_symmetry.space_group_name_H-M   'P 1'
#
loop_
_entity.id
_entity.type
_entity.pdbx_description
1 polymer ?
#
loop_
_entity_poly.entity_id
_entity_poly.type
_entity_poly.pdbx_seq_one_letter_code
_entity_poly.pdbx_strand_id
1 'polypeptide(L)'
;MIIPLNQVSEFYNEIKEAGISGGCTIQIFVSGDCDAIAACKILTALLHSDALQYKVTPVSNYTDLNTQITNALETSDFKSFVFLNCGSNVDLSYLAESGVISYLIDSQKPVVPENLRSQFVKVIDEEVFEIDEEIENSDEESEPGQKRSRVSQGGPRKRVKRDPAGVYFSESTAGVLYSVANSMNRNSNEMLWMWIVGLTAQFLERKIDKSSFEQKLNECLAEVLRLNEFPYPHNTAEFDENEGVSLDSEQKSPGNIHIEHKDFGFMLYRHWSLYESLYYSNYIACKLAVWREPGKRRLNEMLAKAGIPLKECKQQFRYMNPVYKKILKEKLSEIATEFEMGDMFVSTCVRQYTRKRQFSALDVVHSVTALLECPHSLEEKEIGASQETLDFHQTWLNNFWIANSALIEVESLEKGIQLAIEQQKAIIQQGTILIEKKAVNPSADFRYAIISSDILDQVKFFHHPISLKKLCSFIMEAYQSQRSNIRAKPMVLCVYNSQRNTYLVTGVNSQVQQRNDFGWRFHEAAEAVQAEFRTDFFEDVYIELKKPNFQAFIEHLTGSF
;
A
#
# COMPACT_ATOMS: atom_id res chain seq x y z
N MET A 1 -10.45 18.71 -15.01
CA MET A 1 -11.02 17.97 -16.17
C MET A 1 -10.76 16.49 -15.99
N ILE A 2 -11.76 15.62 -16.19
CA ILE A 2 -11.61 14.15 -16.04
C ILE A 2 -11.28 13.55 -17.40
N ILE A 3 -10.25 12.67 -17.44
CA ILE A 3 -9.90 11.85 -18.62
C ILE A 3 -10.32 10.41 -18.31
N PRO A 4 -11.33 9.87 -18.99
CA PRO A 4 -11.77 8.50 -18.76
C PRO A 4 -10.77 7.48 -19.33
N LEU A 5 -10.73 6.26 -18.77
CA LEU A 5 -9.76 5.22 -19.14
C LEU A 5 -9.79 4.83 -20.62
N ASN A 6 -10.90 5.01 -21.32
CA ASN A 6 -10.98 4.76 -22.78
C ASN A 6 -10.24 5.81 -23.62
N GLN A 7 -9.85 6.95 -23.03
CA GLN A 7 -9.12 8.05 -23.67
C GLN A 7 -7.71 8.27 -23.09
N VAL A 8 -7.20 7.33 -22.29
CA VAL A 8 -5.90 7.48 -21.60
C VAL A 8 -4.70 7.59 -22.57
N SER A 9 -4.82 7.17 -23.83
CA SER A 9 -3.77 7.40 -24.83
C SER A 9 -3.56 8.89 -25.11
N GLU A 10 -4.60 9.72 -25.00
CA GLU A 10 -4.51 11.18 -25.17
C GLU A 10 -3.61 11.82 -24.12
N PHE A 11 -3.79 11.41 -22.86
CA PHE A 11 -2.93 11.83 -21.75
C PHE A 11 -1.44 11.64 -22.05
N TYR A 12 -1.05 10.43 -22.49
CA TYR A 12 0.34 10.15 -22.76
C TYR A 12 0.87 10.91 -23.98
N ASN A 13 0.04 11.06 -25.03
CA ASN A 13 0.41 11.84 -26.22
C ASN A 13 0.68 13.31 -25.89
N GLU A 14 -0.14 13.92 -25.01
CA GLU A 14 0.08 15.30 -24.56
C GLU A 14 1.40 15.46 -23.80
N ILE A 15 1.71 14.53 -22.88
CA ILE A 15 3.00 14.52 -22.18
C ILE A 15 4.16 14.37 -23.16
N LYS A 16 4.00 13.50 -24.18
CA LYS A 16 5.00 13.27 -25.20
C LYS A 16 5.24 14.53 -26.04
N GLU A 17 4.19 15.20 -26.48
CA GLU A 17 4.31 16.48 -27.23
C GLU A 17 5.01 17.56 -26.41
N ALA A 18 4.65 17.68 -25.11
CA ALA A 18 5.31 18.60 -24.18
C ALA A 18 6.80 18.27 -24.02
N GLY A 19 7.16 16.98 -24.00
CA GLY A 19 8.53 16.47 -23.84
C GLY A 19 9.42 16.67 -25.08
N ILE A 20 8.86 16.63 -26.28
CA ILE A 20 9.61 16.79 -27.55
C ILE A 20 10.18 18.20 -27.71
N SER A 21 9.62 19.20 -27.04
CA SER A 21 10.06 20.60 -27.14
C SER A 21 11.46 20.89 -26.58
N GLY A 22 12.15 19.87 -26.06
CA GLY A 22 13.55 19.90 -25.61
C GLY A 22 13.72 20.19 -24.12
N GLY A 23 14.69 19.50 -23.50
CA GLY A 23 14.99 19.62 -22.07
C GLY A 23 14.15 18.70 -21.17
N CYS A 24 14.44 18.73 -19.86
CA CYS A 24 13.67 17.98 -18.85
C CYS A 24 12.39 18.74 -18.50
N THR A 25 11.30 18.45 -19.20
CA THR A 25 10.02 19.17 -19.07
C THR A 25 8.96 18.41 -18.24
N ILE A 26 9.26 17.18 -17.83
CA ILE A 26 8.34 16.29 -17.12
C ILE A 26 8.86 16.04 -15.72
N GLN A 27 8.05 16.41 -14.72
CA GLN A 27 8.31 16.14 -13.31
C GLN A 27 7.29 15.12 -12.79
N ILE A 28 7.76 14.04 -12.15
CA ILE A 28 6.91 12.99 -11.59
C ILE A 28 7.05 13.00 -10.07
N PHE A 29 5.96 13.23 -9.35
CA PHE A 29 5.88 13.12 -7.91
C PHE A 29 5.28 11.76 -7.55
N VAL A 30 5.94 11.03 -6.65
CA VAL A 30 5.61 9.64 -6.32
C VAL A 30 5.46 9.50 -4.81
N SER A 31 4.30 9.03 -4.34
CA SER A 31 4.09 8.73 -2.93
C SER A 31 4.89 7.50 -2.47
N GLY A 32 5.08 7.38 -1.15
CA GLY A 32 5.79 6.27 -0.53
C GLY A 32 4.91 5.02 -0.34
N ASP A 33 4.22 4.57 -1.38
CA ASP A 33 3.45 3.32 -1.37
C ASP A 33 3.81 2.40 -2.54
N CYS A 34 3.51 1.12 -2.40
CA CYS A 34 3.92 0.09 -3.35
C CYS A 34 3.26 0.26 -4.73
N ASP A 35 2.00 0.70 -4.79
CA ASP A 35 1.27 0.91 -6.04
C ASP A 35 1.84 2.11 -6.81
N ALA A 36 2.13 3.24 -6.14
CA ALA A 36 2.74 4.40 -6.77
C ALA A 36 4.14 4.10 -7.35
N ILE A 37 4.95 3.32 -6.63
CA ILE A 37 6.29 2.92 -7.12
C ILE A 37 6.16 2.01 -8.34
N ALA A 38 5.24 1.04 -8.32
CA ALA A 38 4.97 0.18 -9.46
C ALA A 38 4.45 0.99 -10.67
N ALA A 39 3.54 1.93 -10.44
CA ALA A 39 3.06 2.89 -11.44
C ALA A 39 4.20 3.73 -12.04
N CYS A 40 5.08 4.25 -11.19
CA CYS A 40 6.26 5.00 -11.62
C CYS A 40 7.16 4.18 -12.55
N LYS A 41 7.35 2.88 -12.28
CA LYS A 41 8.10 1.98 -13.17
C LYS A 41 7.48 1.86 -14.56
N ILE A 42 6.15 1.74 -14.65
CA ILE A 42 5.45 1.68 -15.94
C ILE A 42 5.63 2.99 -16.70
N LEU A 43 5.35 4.13 -16.05
CA LEU A 43 5.46 5.44 -16.70
C LEU A 43 6.87 5.74 -17.17
N THR A 44 7.87 5.51 -16.32
CA THR A 44 9.28 5.76 -16.67
C THR A 44 9.78 4.83 -17.78
N ALA A 45 9.30 3.59 -17.88
CA ALA A 45 9.60 2.69 -18.98
C ALA A 45 9.05 3.21 -20.32
N LEU A 46 7.81 3.76 -20.32
CA LEU A 46 7.21 4.38 -21.49
C LEU A 46 7.99 5.63 -21.93
N LEU A 47 8.29 6.54 -20.98
CA LEU A 47 9.05 7.77 -21.27
C LEU A 47 10.46 7.47 -21.77
N HIS A 48 11.13 6.49 -21.18
CA HIS A 48 12.45 6.06 -21.61
C HIS A 48 12.43 5.50 -23.04
N SER A 49 11.41 4.70 -23.40
CA SER A 49 11.29 4.15 -24.75
C SER A 49 11.03 5.21 -25.81
N ASP A 50 10.48 6.38 -25.44
CA ASP A 50 10.31 7.54 -26.31
C ASP A 50 11.47 8.55 -26.22
N ALA A 51 12.56 8.19 -25.49
CA ALA A 51 13.75 9.04 -25.27
C ALA A 51 13.41 10.41 -24.66
N LEU A 52 12.34 10.50 -23.85
CA LEU A 52 11.92 11.72 -23.16
C LEU A 52 12.70 11.87 -21.86
N GLN A 53 13.09 13.11 -21.54
CA GLN A 53 13.75 13.42 -20.28
C GLN A 53 12.71 13.73 -19.21
N TYR A 54 12.88 13.11 -18.03
CA TYR A 54 11.99 13.28 -16.88
C TYR A 54 12.80 13.30 -15.58
N LYS A 55 12.20 13.86 -14.54
CA LYS A 55 12.72 13.80 -13.18
C LYS A 55 11.69 13.13 -12.26
N VAL A 56 12.13 12.16 -11.47
CA VAL A 56 11.32 11.52 -10.43
C VAL A 56 11.68 12.11 -9.08
N THR A 57 10.68 12.58 -8.34
CA THR A 57 10.82 13.10 -6.98
C THR A 57 9.90 12.33 -6.04
N PRO A 58 10.45 11.46 -5.19
CA PRO A 58 9.68 10.83 -4.12
C PRO A 58 9.22 11.89 -3.11
N VAL A 59 8.00 11.72 -2.61
CA VAL A 59 7.40 12.62 -1.62
C VAL A 59 6.80 11.80 -0.46
N SER A 60 7.07 12.24 0.77
CA SER A 60 6.68 11.52 1.98
C SER A 60 5.31 11.94 2.54
N ASN A 61 4.88 13.16 2.26
CA ASN A 61 3.63 13.75 2.74
C ASN A 61 3.30 15.02 1.96
N TYR A 62 2.13 15.63 2.22
CA TYR A 62 1.69 16.85 1.53
C TYR A 62 2.56 18.08 1.80
N THR A 63 3.17 18.18 2.98
CA THR A 63 4.11 19.28 3.30
C THR A 63 5.38 19.17 2.45
N ASP A 64 5.92 17.97 2.33
CA ASP A 64 7.06 17.68 1.46
C ASP A 64 6.70 17.90 -0.01
N LEU A 65 5.54 17.38 -0.47
CA LEU A 65 5.05 17.61 -1.82
C LEU A 65 5.02 19.10 -2.19
N ASN A 66 4.43 19.95 -1.33
CA ASN A 66 4.37 21.39 -1.57
C ASN A 66 5.77 22.02 -1.65
N THR A 67 6.70 21.57 -0.80
CA THR A 67 8.10 22.03 -0.85
C THR A 67 8.76 21.63 -2.16
N GLN A 68 8.59 20.39 -2.60
CA GLN A 68 9.18 19.89 -3.85
C GLN A 68 8.55 20.55 -5.09
N ILE A 69 7.25 20.85 -5.07
CA ILE A 69 6.57 21.63 -6.13
C ILE A 69 7.17 23.03 -6.22
N THR A 70 7.32 23.74 -5.08
CA THR A 70 7.92 25.08 -5.06
C THR A 70 9.35 25.06 -5.62
N ASN A 71 10.16 24.12 -5.16
CA ASN A 71 11.52 23.95 -5.68
C ASN A 71 11.56 23.66 -7.19
N ALA A 72 10.60 22.85 -7.69
CA ALA A 72 10.52 22.53 -9.11
C ALA A 72 10.16 23.75 -9.96
N LEU A 73 9.23 24.59 -9.48
CA LEU A 73 8.83 25.82 -10.17
C LEU A 73 9.94 26.89 -10.20
N GLU A 74 10.79 26.94 -9.15
CA GLU A 74 11.88 27.90 -9.06
C GLU A 74 13.12 27.50 -9.89
N THR A 75 13.38 26.19 -10.05
CA THR A 75 14.65 25.68 -10.57
C THR A 75 14.63 25.25 -12.03
N SER A 76 13.46 25.00 -12.62
CA SER A 76 13.36 24.38 -13.95
C SER A 76 12.08 24.78 -14.69
N ASP A 77 12.17 24.79 -16.03
CA ASP A 77 11.03 25.08 -16.93
C ASP A 77 10.18 23.83 -17.20
N PHE A 78 9.68 23.18 -16.14
CA PHE A 78 8.78 22.05 -16.29
C PHE A 78 7.45 22.49 -16.92
N LYS A 79 6.92 21.69 -17.85
CA LYS A 79 5.63 21.91 -18.53
C LYS A 79 4.54 20.99 -18.00
N SER A 80 4.94 19.82 -17.53
CA SER A 80 4.02 18.78 -17.07
C SER A 80 4.43 18.25 -15.71
N PHE A 81 3.50 18.23 -14.78
CA PHE A 81 3.62 17.55 -13.50
C PHE A 81 2.73 16.30 -13.49
N VAL A 82 3.26 15.17 -13.06
CA VAL A 82 2.50 13.92 -12.90
C VAL A 82 2.52 13.53 -11.42
N PHE A 83 1.35 13.33 -10.85
CA PHE A 83 1.18 12.96 -9.44
C PHE A 83 0.69 11.52 -9.34
N LEU A 84 1.47 10.65 -8.70
CA LEU A 84 1.16 9.24 -8.50
C LEU A 84 0.83 8.97 -7.03
N ASN A 85 -0.46 8.74 -6.72
CA ASN A 85 -1.02 8.56 -5.36
C ASN A 85 -0.68 9.68 -4.37
N CYS A 86 -0.56 10.93 -4.81
CA CYS A 86 -0.16 12.04 -3.94
C CYS A 86 -0.83 13.40 -4.25
N GLY A 87 -2.02 13.42 -4.84
CA GLY A 87 -2.64 14.69 -5.23
C GLY A 87 -4.15 14.79 -5.04
N SER A 88 -4.84 13.72 -4.60
CA SER A 88 -6.30 13.70 -4.50
C SER A 88 -6.86 14.69 -3.47
N ASN A 89 -6.18 14.91 -2.35
CA ASN A 89 -6.65 15.71 -1.21
C ASN A 89 -5.98 17.07 -1.07
N VAL A 90 -5.34 17.56 -2.11
CA VAL A 90 -4.71 18.89 -2.14
C VAL A 90 -5.15 19.65 -3.36
N ASP A 91 -5.44 20.94 -3.19
CA ASP A 91 -5.75 21.83 -4.31
C ASP A 91 -4.49 22.10 -5.14
N LEU A 92 -4.47 21.58 -6.37
CA LEU A 92 -3.42 21.77 -7.37
C LEU A 92 -3.79 22.81 -8.42
N SER A 93 -4.99 23.41 -8.35
CA SER A 93 -5.50 24.35 -9.36
C SER A 93 -4.64 25.59 -9.50
N TYR A 94 -3.92 25.97 -8.45
CA TYR A 94 -2.99 27.11 -8.46
C TYR A 94 -1.80 26.96 -9.41
N LEU A 95 -1.45 25.74 -9.78
CA LEU A 95 -0.36 25.48 -10.73
C LEU A 95 -0.68 26.05 -12.13
N ALA A 96 -1.96 26.33 -12.39
CA ALA A 96 -2.41 27.06 -13.59
C ALA A 96 -1.70 28.41 -13.77
N GLU A 97 -1.41 29.14 -12.69
CA GLU A 97 -0.72 30.43 -12.73
C GLU A 97 0.70 30.32 -13.28
N SER A 98 1.33 29.15 -13.13
CA SER A 98 2.67 28.86 -13.64
C SER A 98 2.66 28.27 -15.07
N GLY A 99 1.47 28.07 -15.67
CA GLY A 99 1.31 27.47 -17.00
C GLY A 99 1.66 25.99 -17.08
N VAL A 100 1.77 25.29 -15.94
CA VAL A 100 2.09 23.86 -15.83
C VAL A 100 0.80 23.04 -15.89
N ILE A 101 0.76 22.02 -16.74
CA ILE A 101 -0.34 21.05 -16.77
C ILE A 101 -0.07 19.97 -15.75
N SER A 102 -1.04 19.72 -14.89
CA SER A 102 -0.95 18.72 -13.83
C SER A 102 -1.80 17.50 -14.16
N TYR A 103 -1.17 16.32 -14.17
CA TYR A 103 -1.83 15.04 -14.39
C TYR A 103 -1.92 14.29 -13.07
N LEU A 104 -3.13 14.03 -12.61
CA LEU A 104 -3.41 13.36 -11.34
C LEU A 104 -3.88 11.94 -11.57
N ILE A 105 -3.08 10.98 -11.13
CA ILE A 105 -3.39 9.55 -11.13
C ILE A 105 -3.30 9.07 -9.69
N ASP A 106 -4.46 8.94 -9.05
CA ASP A 106 -4.56 8.62 -7.64
C ASP A 106 -5.70 7.64 -7.41
N SER A 107 -5.40 6.56 -6.74
CA SER A 107 -6.39 5.52 -6.41
C SER A 107 -7.33 5.95 -5.29
N GLN A 108 -6.96 6.93 -4.46
CA GLN A 108 -7.81 7.43 -3.38
C GLN A 108 -8.86 8.41 -3.90
N LYS A 109 -10.09 8.25 -3.43
CA LYS A 109 -11.26 9.07 -3.77
C LYS A 109 -12.02 9.51 -2.51
N PRO A 110 -12.77 10.60 -2.58
CA PRO A 110 -12.95 11.53 -3.71
C PRO A 110 -11.73 12.44 -3.94
N VAL A 111 -11.63 12.98 -5.17
CA VAL A 111 -10.67 14.04 -5.50
C VAL A 111 -11.29 15.38 -5.13
N VAL A 112 -10.49 16.32 -4.64
CA VAL A 112 -10.98 17.64 -4.25
C VAL A 112 -11.64 18.38 -5.43
N PRO A 113 -12.79 19.06 -5.23
CA PRO A 113 -13.58 19.71 -6.29
C PRO A 113 -12.80 20.73 -7.11
N GLU A 114 -11.85 21.44 -6.51
CA GLU A 114 -11.00 22.43 -7.15
C GLU A 114 -10.20 21.82 -8.29
N ASN A 115 -9.64 20.62 -8.09
CA ASN A 115 -8.90 19.88 -9.12
C ASN A 115 -9.81 19.44 -10.27
N LEU A 116 -11.06 19.06 -9.98
CA LEU A 116 -12.02 18.63 -10.99
C LEU A 116 -12.52 19.80 -11.88
N ARG A 117 -12.63 21.00 -11.29
CA ARG A 117 -13.06 22.23 -11.99
C ARG A 117 -11.94 22.90 -12.81
N SER A 118 -10.69 22.64 -12.48
CA SER A 118 -9.54 23.24 -13.16
C SER A 118 -9.36 22.66 -14.57
N GLN A 119 -9.05 23.51 -15.55
CA GLN A 119 -8.67 23.09 -16.90
C GLN A 119 -7.19 22.64 -16.99
N PHE A 120 -6.37 23.04 -16.01
CA PHE A 120 -4.95 22.73 -15.94
C PHE A 120 -4.66 21.48 -15.11
N VAL A 121 -5.66 20.95 -14.37
CA VAL A 121 -5.57 19.69 -13.64
C VAL A 121 -6.40 18.64 -14.37
N LYS A 122 -5.74 17.62 -14.87
CA LYS A 122 -6.33 16.49 -15.58
C LYS A 122 -6.31 15.27 -14.66
N VAL A 123 -7.50 14.84 -14.24
CA VAL A 123 -7.68 13.66 -13.37
C VAL A 123 -7.98 12.47 -14.26
N ILE A 124 -7.19 11.40 -14.11
CA ILE A 124 -7.38 10.15 -14.86
C ILE A 124 -8.16 9.19 -13.97
N ASP A 125 -9.35 8.78 -14.41
CA ASP A 125 -10.27 7.93 -13.64
C ASP A 125 -11.13 7.02 -14.52
N GLU A 126 -11.64 5.93 -13.93
CA GLU A 126 -12.63 5.05 -14.56
C GLU A 126 -14.00 5.71 -14.65
N GLU A 127 -14.39 6.48 -13.64
CA GLU A 127 -15.71 7.08 -13.53
C GLU A 127 -15.69 8.55 -13.95
N VAL A 128 -16.68 8.91 -14.79
CA VAL A 128 -16.98 10.31 -15.07
C VAL A 128 -17.91 10.80 -13.96
N PHE A 129 -17.37 11.51 -12.99
CA PHE A 129 -18.20 12.12 -11.93
C PHE A 129 -18.98 13.30 -12.54
N GLU A 130 -20.30 13.25 -12.46
CA GLU A 130 -21.13 14.45 -12.62
C GLU A 130 -20.87 15.33 -11.38
N ILE A 131 -20.38 16.54 -11.60
CA ILE A 131 -20.18 17.52 -10.54
C ILE A 131 -21.58 18.03 -10.19
N ASP A 132 -22.12 17.59 -9.04
CA ASP A 132 -23.38 18.15 -8.52
C ASP A 132 -23.17 19.65 -8.25
N GLU A 133 -23.85 20.48 -9.02
CA GLU A 133 -23.83 21.95 -8.89
C GLU A 133 -24.54 22.44 -7.61
N GLU A 134 -25.13 21.55 -6.81
CA GLU A 134 -26.01 21.90 -5.69
C GLU A 134 -25.28 22.32 -4.39
N ILE A 135 -23.95 22.34 -4.32
CA ILE A 135 -23.22 22.69 -3.08
C ILE A 135 -22.99 24.22 -2.93
N GLU A 136 -23.38 25.05 -3.90
CA GLU A 136 -23.10 26.50 -3.86
C GLU A 136 -24.04 27.35 -2.97
N ASN A 137 -25.09 26.79 -2.36
CA ASN A 137 -26.13 27.61 -1.70
C ASN A 137 -26.15 27.57 -0.17
N SER A 138 -25.13 27.09 0.52
CA SER A 138 -25.15 27.04 2.01
C SER A 138 -24.26 28.04 2.76
N ASP A 139 -23.51 28.91 2.07
CA ASP A 139 -22.58 29.86 2.75
C ASP A 139 -22.86 31.36 2.49
N GLU A 140 -24.08 31.76 2.13
CA GLU A 140 -24.46 33.18 2.09
C GLU A 140 -25.55 33.52 3.12
N GLU A 141 -25.20 33.54 4.40
CA GLU A 141 -25.82 34.42 5.42
C GLU A 141 -24.81 34.81 6.50
N SER A 142 -23.98 35.80 6.20
CA SER A 142 -23.43 36.67 7.25
C SER A 142 -23.01 38.04 6.69
N GLU A 143 -23.52 39.05 7.30
CA GLU A 143 -23.59 40.50 7.11
C GLU A 143 -22.42 41.23 6.43
N PRO A 144 -22.69 42.37 5.75
CA PRO A 144 -21.70 43.17 5.03
C PRO A 144 -20.99 44.16 5.97
N GLY A 145 -19.72 43.90 6.25
CA GLY A 145 -18.91 44.82 7.03
C GLY A 145 -17.41 44.73 6.85
N GLN A 146 -16.87 45.69 6.10
CA GLN A 146 -15.46 46.13 6.03
C GLN A 146 -14.49 45.38 5.09
N LYS A 147 -14.40 45.92 3.88
CA LYS A 147 -13.23 45.81 3.00
C LYS A 147 -11.96 46.32 3.67
N ARG A 148 -10.98 45.48 3.91
CA ARG A 148 -9.58 45.85 4.01
C ARG A 148 -8.73 44.95 3.14
N SER A 149 -8.29 45.50 2.00
CA SER A 149 -7.26 44.95 1.14
C SER A 149 -5.97 44.74 1.97
N ARG A 150 -5.58 43.49 2.16
CA ARG A 150 -4.21 43.09 2.49
C ARG A 150 -3.72 42.12 1.43
N VAL A 151 -2.78 42.61 0.64
CA VAL A 151 -1.87 41.78 -0.16
C VAL A 151 -1.14 40.90 0.83
N SER A 152 -1.46 39.62 0.88
CA SER A 152 -0.75 38.63 1.71
C SER A 152 0.20 37.85 0.82
N GLN A 153 1.49 38.08 1.07
CA GLN A 153 2.60 37.21 0.70
C GLN A 153 2.27 35.77 1.09
N GLY A 154 2.66 34.79 0.24
CA GLY A 154 2.33 33.38 0.31
C GLY A 154 2.46 32.73 1.70
N GLY A 155 1.32 32.51 2.32
CA GLY A 155 1.16 31.66 3.49
C GLY A 155 0.70 30.26 3.10
N PRO A 156 0.81 29.25 3.98
CA PRO A 156 0.42 27.86 3.67
C PRO A 156 -1.04 27.82 3.24
N ARG A 157 -1.27 27.27 2.05
CA ARG A 157 -2.59 27.23 1.42
C ARG A 157 -3.54 26.36 2.24
N LYS A 158 -4.80 26.81 2.39
CA LYS A 158 -5.83 26.13 3.18
C LYS A 158 -6.04 24.72 2.62
N ARG A 159 -5.96 23.71 3.50
CA ARG A 159 -6.41 22.36 3.20
C ARG A 159 -7.91 22.37 2.92
N VAL A 160 -8.32 21.64 1.91
CA VAL A 160 -9.73 21.43 1.58
C VAL A 160 -10.41 20.69 2.74
N LYS A 161 -11.66 21.01 3.06
CA LYS A 161 -12.46 20.26 4.04
C LYS A 161 -12.61 18.81 3.58
N ARG A 162 -12.41 17.87 4.50
CA ARG A 162 -12.58 16.45 4.25
C ARG A 162 -14.04 16.09 4.00
N ASP A 163 -14.28 15.12 3.11
CA ASP A 163 -15.62 14.63 2.83
C ASP A 163 -16.16 13.83 4.03
N PRO A 164 -17.31 14.21 4.61
CA PRO A 164 -17.95 13.44 5.68
C PRO A 164 -18.34 12.02 5.26
N ALA A 165 -18.55 11.79 3.97
CA ALA A 165 -18.86 10.47 3.44
C ALA A 165 -17.66 9.49 3.53
N GLY A 166 -16.45 10.01 3.77
CA GLY A 166 -15.23 9.23 3.91
C GLY A 166 -14.59 8.83 2.59
N VAL A 167 -13.37 8.27 2.71
CA VAL A 167 -12.54 7.87 1.56
C VAL A 167 -12.86 6.46 1.09
N TYR A 168 -12.68 6.23 -0.22
CA TYR A 168 -12.70 4.91 -0.87
C TYR A 168 -11.57 4.84 -1.91
N PHE A 169 -11.35 3.65 -2.49
CA PHE A 169 -10.28 3.44 -3.47
C PHE A 169 -10.86 2.88 -4.77
N SER A 170 -10.41 3.45 -5.89
CA SER A 170 -10.70 3.02 -7.27
C SER A 170 -9.60 2.09 -7.79
N GLU A 171 -9.45 2.00 -9.12
CA GLU A 171 -8.40 1.23 -9.79
C GLU A 171 -7.00 1.59 -9.26
N SER A 172 -6.10 0.59 -9.20
CA SER A 172 -4.71 0.84 -8.83
C SER A 172 -4.03 1.78 -9.83
N THR A 173 -3.21 2.70 -9.33
CA THR A 173 -2.47 3.65 -10.18
C THR A 173 -1.58 2.92 -11.19
N ALA A 174 -0.99 1.77 -10.79
CA ALA A 174 -0.26 0.89 -11.71
C ALA A 174 -1.18 0.29 -12.79
N GLY A 175 -2.44 -0.07 -12.46
CA GLY A 175 -3.43 -0.57 -13.41
C GLY A 175 -3.84 0.48 -14.44
N VAL A 176 -4.06 1.71 -13.99
CA VAL A 176 -4.34 2.84 -14.90
C VAL A 176 -3.18 3.03 -15.89
N LEU A 177 -1.93 3.04 -15.42
CA LEU A 177 -0.77 3.21 -16.32
C LEU A 177 -0.50 1.98 -17.19
N TYR A 178 -0.84 0.78 -16.73
CA TYR A 178 -0.82 -0.41 -17.60
C TYR A 178 -1.86 -0.28 -18.73
N SER A 179 -3.06 0.25 -18.43
CA SER A 179 -4.09 0.52 -19.44
C SER A 179 -3.61 1.54 -20.48
N VAL A 180 -2.83 2.56 -20.07
CA VAL A 180 -2.15 3.48 -21.00
C VAL A 180 -1.19 2.70 -21.93
N ALA A 181 -0.32 1.87 -21.38
CA ALA A 181 0.63 1.07 -22.17
C ALA A 181 -0.10 0.10 -23.12
N ASN A 182 -1.17 -0.52 -22.65
CA ASN A 182 -1.97 -1.46 -23.42
C ASN A 182 -2.71 -0.79 -24.58
N SER A 183 -3.31 0.39 -24.35
CA SER A 183 -4.00 1.17 -25.40
C SER A 183 -3.08 1.59 -26.56
N MET A 184 -1.78 1.72 -26.27
CA MET A 184 -0.74 2.04 -27.26
C MET A 184 -0.06 0.78 -27.85
N ASN A 185 -0.50 -0.42 -27.49
CA ASN A 185 0.14 -1.70 -27.85
C ASN A 185 1.65 -1.76 -27.45
N ARG A 186 2.01 -1.18 -26.29
CA ARG A 186 3.39 -1.11 -25.77
C ARG A 186 3.56 -1.86 -24.46
N ASN A 187 2.60 -2.68 -24.11
CA ASN A 187 2.63 -3.49 -22.89
C ASN A 187 3.72 -4.58 -22.95
N SER A 188 4.24 -4.93 -21.78
CA SER A 188 5.25 -5.96 -21.60
C SER A 188 4.96 -6.78 -20.33
N ASN A 189 5.59 -7.96 -20.21
CA ASN A 189 5.51 -8.76 -18.97
C ASN A 189 6.03 -7.99 -17.74
N GLU A 190 6.98 -7.08 -17.92
CA GLU A 190 7.46 -6.24 -16.81
C GLU A 190 6.40 -5.24 -16.35
N MET A 191 5.73 -4.56 -17.28
CA MET A 191 4.64 -3.63 -16.95
C MET A 191 3.44 -4.37 -16.39
N LEU A 192 3.08 -5.53 -16.93
CA LEU A 192 2.03 -6.40 -16.38
C LEU A 192 2.34 -6.82 -14.95
N TRP A 193 3.60 -7.17 -14.67
CA TRP A 193 4.03 -7.50 -13.31
C TRP A 193 3.84 -6.32 -12.34
N MET A 194 4.14 -5.10 -12.76
CA MET A 194 3.93 -3.91 -11.94
C MET A 194 2.44 -3.68 -11.64
N TRP A 195 1.55 -3.89 -12.61
CA TRP A 195 0.10 -3.85 -12.36
C TRP A 195 -0.33 -4.90 -11.33
N ILE A 196 0.10 -6.15 -11.49
CA ILE A 196 -0.21 -7.23 -10.55
C ILE A 196 0.30 -6.88 -9.13
N VAL A 197 1.47 -6.28 -9.00
CA VAL A 197 2.03 -5.84 -7.71
C VAL A 197 1.20 -4.71 -7.11
N GLY A 198 0.83 -3.67 -7.88
CA GLY A 198 -0.02 -2.57 -7.43
C GLY A 198 -1.40 -3.04 -6.96
N LEU A 199 -2.07 -3.88 -7.75
CA LEU A 199 -3.35 -4.51 -7.38
C LEU A 199 -3.23 -5.34 -6.09
N THR A 200 -2.15 -6.13 -5.97
CA THR A 200 -1.90 -6.93 -4.76
C THR A 200 -1.63 -6.05 -3.53
N ALA A 201 -0.99 -4.89 -3.72
CA ALA A 201 -0.77 -3.92 -2.66
C ALA A 201 -2.11 -3.36 -2.12
N GLN A 202 -3.02 -2.97 -3.00
CA GLN A 202 -4.36 -2.52 -2.60
C GLN A 202 -5.11 -3.59 -1.79
N PHE A 203 -5.03 -4.85 -2.20
CA PHE A 203 -5.65 -5.95 -1.47
C PHE A 203 -5.04 -6.15 -0.08
N LEU A 204 -3.71 -6.20 0.04
CA LEU A 204 -3.01 -6.41 1.33
C LEU A 204 -3.18 -5.22 2.28
N GLU A 205 -3.32 -3.99 1.76
CA GLU A 205 -3.58 -2.78 2.54
C GLU A 205 -5.07 -2.57 2.86
N ARG A 206 -5.94 -3.52 2.49
CA ARG A 206 -7.40 -3.45 2.70
C ARG A 206 -8.03 -2.22 2.03
N LYS A 207 -7.54 -1.82 0.88
CA LYS A 207 -8.12 -0.77 0.04
C LYS A 207 -9.25 -1.32 -0.82
N ILE A 208 -9.14 -2.60 -1.24
CA ILE A 208 -10.18 -3.34 -1.99
C ILE A 208 -10.52 -4.64 -1.26
N ASP A 209 -11.73 -5.14 -1.46
CA ASP A 209 -12.18 -6.42 -0.91
C ASP A 209 -11.72 -7.61 -1.77
N LYS A 210 -11.85 -8.82 -1.21
CA LYS A 210 -11.40 -10.04 -1.86
C LYS A 210 -12.12 -10.30 -3.20
N SER A 211 -13.39 -9.99 -3.28
CA SER A 211 -14.21 -10.20 -4.48
C SER A 211 -13.73 -9.30 -5.64
N SER A 212 -13.53 -8.01 -5.37
CA SER A 212 -13.00 -7.05 -6.32
C SER A 212 -11.55 -7.41 -6.73
N PHE A 213 -10.72 -7.83 -5.77
CA PHE A 213 -9.37 -8.32 -6.05
C PHE A 213 -9.37 -9.52 -7.00
N GLU A 214 -10.19 -10.54 -6.73
CA GLU A 214 -10.28 -11.74 -7.57
C GLU A 214 -10.78 -11.42 -8.98
N GLN A 215 -11.74 -10.50 -9.11
CA GLN A 215 -12.22 -10.03 -10.41
C GLN A 215 -11.10 -9.37 -11.22
N LYS A 216 -10.43 -8.37 -10.65
CA LYS A 216 -9.31 -7.67 -11.31
C LYS A 216 -8.12 -8.59 -11.57
N LEU A 217 -7.84 -9.52 -10.68
CA LEU A 217 -6.81 -10.53 -10.89
C LEU A 217 -7.12 -11.40 -12.12
N ASN A 218 -8.37 -11.77 -12.36
CA ASN A 218 -8.76 -12.53 -13.55
C ASN A 218 -8.47 -11.75 -14.86
N GLU A 219 -8.61 -10.42 -14.86
CA GLU A 219 -8.19 -9.57 -15.98
C GLU A 219 -6.68 -9.64 -16.20
N CYS A 220 -5.89 -9.53 -15.11
CA CYS A 220 -4.43 -9.72 -15.18
C CYS A 220 -4.06 -11.12 -15.70
N LEU A 221 -4.80 -12.16 -15.30
CA LEU A 221 -4.57 -13.54 -15.75
C LEU A 221 -4.80 -13.70 -17.26
N ALA A 222 -5.82 -13.05 -17.81
CA ALA A 222 -6.07 -13.03 -19.25
C ALA A 222 -4.89 -12.40 -20.01
N GLU A 223 -4.34 -11.30 -19.49
CA GLU A 223 -3.15 -10.65 -20.06
C GLU A 223 -1.88 -11.51 -19.93
N VAL A 224 -1.69 -12.21 -18.81
CA VAL A 224 -0.57 -13.17 -18.64
C VAL A 224 -0.63 -14.26 -19.72
N LEU A 225 -1.82 -14.84 -19.97
CA LEU A 225 -2.00 -15.86 -21.00
C LEU A 225 -1.70 -15.28 -22.39
N ARG A 226 -2.26 -14.11 -22.70
CA ARG A 226 -2.05 -13.44 -23.99
C ARG A 226 -0.57 -13.15 -24.28
N LEU A 227 0.18 -12.65 -23.29
CA LEU A 227 1.61 -12.33 -23.47
C LEU A 227 2.50 -13.58 -23.50
N ASN A 228 2.08 -14.67 -22.85
CA ASN A 228 2.82 -15.94 -22.88
C ASN A 228 2.56 -16.78 -24.14
N GLU A 229 1.42 -16.58 -24.85
CA GLU A 229 1.11 -17.28 -26.11
C GLU A 229 1.99 -16.86 -27.30
N PHE A 230 2.72 -15.76 -27.19
CA PHE A 230 3.70 -15.30 -28.17
C PHE A 230 5.12 -15.37 -27.58
N PRO A 231 5.71 -16.57 -27.39
CA PRO A 231 7.13 -16.63 -27.06
C PRO A 231 7.90 -16.05 -28.25
N TYR A 232 8.74 -15.04 -28.02
CA TYR A 232 9.71 -14.60 -29.04
C TYR A 232 10.42 -15.84 -29.58
N PRO A 233 10.60 -15.98 -30.92
CA PRO A 233 11.24 -17.15 -31.50
C PRO A 233 12.72 -17.14 -31.10
N HIS A 234 13.06 -17.76 -30.00
CA HIS A 234 14.42 -18.14 -29.68
C HIS A 234 14.64 -19.59 -30.12
N ASN A 235 15.29 -19.71 -31.31
CA ASN A 235 16.06 -20.84 -31.81
C ASN A 235 15.58 -22.24 -31.41
N THR A 236 15.04 -22.91 -32.41
CA THR A 236 14.91 -24.38 -32.51
C THR A 236 16.10 -25.09 -31.86
N ALA A 237 15.92 -25.52 -30.61
CA ALA A 237 16.71 -26.61 -30.07
C ALA A 237 16.02 -27.90 -30.46
N GLU A 238 16.77 -28.81 -31.04
CA GLU A 238 16.38 -30.10 -31.54
C GLU A 238 15.55 -30.88 -30.50
N PHE A 239 14.42 -31.41 -30.96
CA PHE A 239 13.57 -32.30 -30.18
C PHE A 239 14.30 -33.63 -30.01
N ASP A 240 14.72 -33.94 -28.81
CA ASP A 240 15.14 -35.27 -28.41
C ASP A 240 13.90 -36.04 -27.91
N GLU A 241 13.40 -36.98 -28.70
CA GLU A 241 12.14 -37.72 -28.49
C GLU A 241 12.17 -38.71 -27.29
N ASN A 242 13.24 -38.77 -26.49
CA ASN A 242 13.41 -39.80 -25.46
C ASN A 242 13.45 -39.35 -24.01
N GLU A 243 13.29 -38.09 -23.73
CA GLU A 243 13.08 -37.64 -22.33
C GLU A 243 11.65 -37.16 -22.16
N GLY A 244 10.89 -37.82 -21.29
CA GLY A 244 9.53 -37.42 -20.94
C GLY A 244 9.50 -35.93 -20.56
N VAL A 245 8.81 -35.13 -21.38
CA VAL A 245 8.65 -33.68 -21.23
C VAL A 245 8.11 -33.41 -19.85
N SER A 246 8.95 -33.04 -18.90
CA SER A 246 8.52 -32.42 -17.69
C SER A 246 8.10 -31.00 -18.05
N LEU A 247 6.81 -30.67 -17.91
CA LEU A 247 6.22 -29.32 -18.06
C LEU A 247 6.94 -28.23 -17.26
N ASP A 248 7.91 -28.61 -16.43
CA ASP A 248 8.69 -27.71 -15.56
C ASP A 248 9.85 -26.96 -16.28
N SER A 249 10.23 -27.34 -17.50
CA SER A 249 11.42 -26.78 -18.17
C SER A 249 11.14 -25.46 -18.92
N GLU A 250 9.94 -25.27 -19.46
CA GLU A 250 9.56 -24.04 -20.18
C GLU A 250 9.23 -22.84 -19.26
N GLN A 251 8.89 -23.10 -17.99
CA GLN A 251 8.50 -22.06 -17.02
C GLN A 251 9.67 -21.34 -16.35
N LYS A 252 10.92 -21.71 -16.64
CA LYS A 252 12.10 -21.21 -15.92
C LYS A 252 12.83 -20.02 -16.57
N SER A 253 12.26 -19.43 -17.60
CA SER A 253 12.86 -18.23 -18.22
C SER A 253 12.69 -17.02 -17.33
N PRO A 254 13.77 -16.22 -17.09
CA PRO A 254 13.64 -14.98 -16.35
C PRO A 254 12.60 -14.04 -16.98
N GLY A 255 11.79 -13.39 -16.14
CA GLY A 255 10.72 -12.50 -16.59
C GLY A 255 9.37 -13.18 -16.83
N ASN A 256 9.32 -14.52 -16.86
CA ASN A 256 8.06 -15.24 -17.05
C ASN A 256 7.17 -15.14 -15.82
N ILE A 257 5.86 -14.93 -16.03
CA ILE A 257 4.83 -14.87 -15.00
C ILE A 257 3.96 -16.10 -15.14
N HIS A 258 3.73 -16.81 -14.04
CA HIS A 258 2.81 -17.94 -14.00
C HIS A 258 1.77 -17.75 -12.88
N ILE A 259 0.66 -18.46 -13.04
CA ILE A 259 -0.52 -18.30 -12.20
C ILE A 259 -0.58 -19.45 -11.21
N GLU A 260 -0.73 -19.12 -9.93
CA GLU A 260 -1.04 -20.07 -8.86
C GLU A 260 -2.48 -19.84 -8.39
N HIS A 261 -3.44 -20.56 -8.96
CA HIS A 261 -4.87 -20.40 -8.62
C HIS A 261 -5.21 -20.78 -7.18
N LYS A 262 -4.41 -21.62 -6.55
CA LYS A 262 -4.61 -22.07 -5.18
C LYS A 262 -3.28 -22.07 -4.45
N ASP A 263 -2.79 -20.88 -4.14
CA ASP A 263 -1.59 -20.71 -3.35
C ASP A 263 -1.91 -20.53 -1.87
N PHE A 264 -0.95 -20.72 -0.98
CA PHE A 264 -1.14 -20.46 0.44
C PHE A 264 -1.13 -18.96 0.72
N GLY A 265 -2.17 -18.50 1.42
CA GLY A 265 -2.25 -17.14 1.98
C GLY A 265 -1.40 -16.94 3.24
N PHE A 266 -0.37 -17.78 3.45
CA PHE A 266 0.49 -17.69 4.62
C PHE A 266 1.60 -16.66 4.41
N MET A 267 1.91 -15.92 5.47
CA MET A 267 2.91 -14.86 5.42
C MET A 267 4.27 -15.39 5.01
N LEU A 268 4.73 -15.02 3.81
CA LEU A 268 6.10 -15.28 3.30
C LEU A 268 6.57 -16.73 3.43
N TYR A 269 5.66 -17.72 3.27
CA TYR A 269 5.94 -19.12 3.58
C TYR A 269 7.11 -19.71 2.77
N ARG A 270 7.33 -19.23 1.54
CA ARG A 270 8.44 -19.66 0.69
C ARG A 270 9.81 -19.26 1.23
N HIS A 271 9.85 -18.23 2.06
CA HIS A 271 11.07 -17.58 2.58
C HIS A 271 11.30 -17.83 4.08
N TRP A 272 10.36 -18.53 4.71
CA TRP A 272 10.35 -18.81 6.15
C TRP A 272 10.19 -20.30 6.43
N SER A 273 10.01 -20.71 7.68
CA SER A 273 9.54 -22.05 8.01
C SER A 273 8.02 -22.13 7.86
N LEU A 274 7.49 -23.30 7.49
CA LEU A 274 6.05 -23.50 7.40
C LEU A 274 5.37 -23.22 8.75
N TYR A 275 5.98 -23.67 9.85
CA TYR A 275 5.43 -23.47 11.19
C TYR A 275 5.34 -22.00 11.57
N GLU A 276 6.42 -21.23 11.38
CA GLU A 276 6.45 -19.81 11.72
C GLU A 276 5.55 -19.01 10.79
N SER A 277 5.54 -19.32 9.51
CA SER A 277 4.64 -18.69 8.54
C SER A 277 3.17 -18.85 8.95
N LEU A 278 2.75 -20.05 9.36
CA LEU A 278 1.40 -20.30 9.88
C LEU A 278 1.17 -19.54 11.20
N TYR A 279 2.12 -19.60 12.13
CA TYR A 279 1.99 -18.98 13.45
C TYR A 279 1.85 -17.46 13.37
N TYR A 280 2.59 -16.82 12.46
CA TYR A 280 2.61 -15.37 12.28
C TYR A 280 1.69 -14.85 11.16
N SER A 281 0.93 -15.70 10.45
CA SER A 281 -0.10 -15.24 9.50
C SER A 281 -1.32 -14.72 10.25
N ASN A 282 -1.77 -13.51 9.96
CA ASN A 282 -2.89 -12.86 10.65
C ASN A 282 -4.12 -13.77 10.71
N TYR A 283 -4.54 -14.32 9.56
CA TYR A 283 -5.72 -15.18 9.48
C TYR A 283 -5.63 -16.39 10.42
N ILE A 284 -4.53 -17.16 10.34
CA ILE A 284 -4.32 -18.36 11.16
C ILE A 284 -4.17 -17.96 12.64
N ALA A 285 -3.39 -16.93 12.92
CA ALA A 285 -3.17 -16.43 14.28
C ALA A 285 -4.48 -16.04 14.96
N CYS A 286 -5.36 -15.33 14.25
CA CYS A 286 -6.66 -14.92 14.76
C CYS A 286 -7.62 -16.09 14.95
N LYS A 287 -7.74 -17.00 13.97
CA LYS A 287 -8.63 -18.15 14.00
C LYS A 287 -8.30 -19.15 15.11
N LEU A 288 -7.02 -19.48 15.25
CA LEU A 288 -6.57 -20.43 16.28
C LEU A 288 -6.28 -19.78 17.62
N ALA A 289 -6.18 -18.44 17.69
CA ALA A 289 -5.68 -17.71 18.86
C ALA A 289 -4.31 -18.24 19.31
N VAL A 290 -3.34 -18.31 18.38
CA VAL A 290 -2.04 -18.96 18.59
C VAL A 290 -1.20 -18.35 19.73
N TRP A 291 -1.52 -17.15 20.17
CA TRP A 291 -0.92 -16.52 21.34
C TRP A 291 -1.29 -17.21 22.67
N ARG A 292 -2.33 -18.07 22.68
CA ARG A 292 -2.72 -18.88 23.83
C ARG A 292 -2.25 -20.32 23.69
N GLU A 293 -1.93 -20.98 24.79
CA GLU A 293 -1.49 -22.38 24.78
C GLU A 293 -2.46 -23.35 24.07
N PRO A 294 -3.80 -23.24 24.24
CA PRO A 294 -4.72 -24.06 23.47
C PRO A 294 -4.61 -23.84 21.97
N GLY A 295 -4.41 -22.59 21.53
CA GLY A 295 -4.24 -22.26 20.11
C GLY A 295 -2.97 -22.86 19.50
N LYS A 296 -1.86 -22.81 20.22
CA LYS A 296 -0.61 -23.47 19.80
C LYS A 296 -0.79 -24.98 19.67
N ARG A 297 -1.52 -25.60 20.60
CA ARG A 297 -1.86 -27.03 20.54
C ARG A 297 -2.70 -27.35 19.30
N ARG A 298 -3.72 -26.54 19.01
CA ARG A 298 -4.53 -26.70 17.79
C ARG A 298 -3.72 -26.57 16.50
N LEU A 299 -2.75 -25.63 16.45
CA LEU A 299 -1.83 -25.51 15.31
C LEU A 299 -0.98 -26.78 15.14
N ASN A 300 -0.43 -27.32 16.25
CA ASN A 300 0.35 -28.56 16.22
C ASN A 300 -0.54 -29.77 15.81
N GLU A 301 -1.77 -29.83 16.29
CA GLU A 301 -2.74 -30.87 15.92
C GLU A 301 -3.08 -30.80 14.42
N MET A 302 -3.30 -29.60 13.87
CA MET A 302 -3.52 -29.39 12.45
C MET A 302 -2.37 -29.93 11.59
N LEU A 303 -1.13 -29.62 11.97
CA LEU A 303 0.05 -30.12 11.25
C LEU A 303 0.23 -31.64 11.39
N ALA A 304 -0.09 -32.18 12.57
CA ALA A 304 -0.05 -33.63 12.80
C ALA A 304 -1.10 -34.36 11.96
N LYS A 305 -2.33 -33.83 11.86
CA LYS A 305 -3.40 -34.38 11.00
C LYS A 305 -3.05 -34.29 9.52
N ALA A 306 -2.32 -33.24 9.10
CA ALA A 306 -1.78 -33.13 7.75
C ALA A 306 -0.69 -34.20 7.44
N GLY A 307 -0.26 -34.96 8.45
CA GLY A 307 0.76 -36.00 8.30
C GLY A 307 2.19 -35.45 8.10
N ILE A 308 2.44 -34.22 8.52
CA ILE A 308 3.74 -33.55 8.35
C ILE A 308 4.47 -33.50 9.66
N PRO A 309 5.68 -34.10 9.77
CA PRO A 309 6.45 -34.06 11.00
C PRO A 309 6.78 -32.63 11.40
N LEU A 310 6.62 -32.30 12.68
CA LEU A 310 6.87 -30.95 13.21
C LEU A 310 8.32 -30.47 12.96
N LYS A 311 9.27 -31.41 12.91
CA LYS A 311 10.66 -31.11 12.57
C LYS A 311 10.78 -30.56 11.13
N GLU A 312 10.04 -31.13 10.19
CA GLU A 312 9.98 -30.66 8.79
C GLU A 312 9.30 -29.29 8.69
N CYS A 313 8.24 -29.06 9.48
CA CYS A 313 7.55 -27.77 9.51
C CYS A 313 8.42 -26.63 10.04
N LYS A 314 9.35 -26.90 10.97
CA LYS A 314 10.22 -25.90 11.64
C LYS A 314 11.48 -25.52 10.86
N GLN A 315 11.87 -26.31 9.87
CA GLN A 315 12.97 -25.92 8.97
C GLN A 315 12.47 -24.95 7.88
N GLN A 316 13.38 -24.22 7.25
CA GLN A 316 13.00 -23.33 6.16
C GLN A 316 12.28 -24.12 5.07
N PHE A 317 11.16 -23.59 4.58
CA PHE A 317 10.30 -24.25 3.59
C PHE A 317 11.09 -24.70 2.34
N ARG A 318 12.07 -23.92 1.90
CA ARG A 318 12.93 -24.28 0.75
C ARG A 318 13.69 -25.60 0.95
N TYR A 319 14.03 -25.95 2.18
CA TYR A 319 14.76 -27.19 2.51
C TYR A 319 13.85 -28.33 2.96
N MET A 320 12.55 -28.08 3.09
CA MET A 320 11.57 -29.10 3.43
C MET A 320 11.56 -30.21 2.37
N ASN A 321 11.38 -31.45 2.80
CA ASN A 321 11.37 -32.61 1.92
C ASN A 321 10.32 -32.45 0.78
N PRO A 322 10.70 -32.64 -0.49
CA PRO A 322 9.80 -32.49 -1.64
C PRO A 322 8.52 -33.35 -1.57
N VAL A 323 8.58 -34.51 -0.92
CA VAL A 323 7.41 -35.39 -0.73
C VAL A 323 6.33 -34.65 0.07
N TYR A 324 6.69 -34.02 1.18
CA TYR A 324 5.73 -33.26 2.00
C TYR A 324 5.24 -32.01 1.27
N LYS A 325 6.09 -31.31 0.51
CA LYS A 325 5.66 -30.15 -0.29
C LYS A 325 4.55 -30.50 -1.30
N LYS A 326 4.69 -31.66 -1.96
CA LYS A 326 3.70 -32.11 -2.96
C LYS A 326 2.32 -32.37 -2.36
N ILE A 327 2.28 -33.02 -1.20
CA ILE A 327 1.01 -33.39 -0.55
C ILE A 327 0.43 -32.27 0.32
N LEU A 328 1.21 -31.23 0.63
CA LEU A 328 0.84 -30.18 1.56
C LEU A 328 -0.47 -29.47 1.19
N LYS A 329 -0.63 -29.08 -0.09
CA LYS A 329 -1.84 -28.38 -0.58
C LYS A 329 -3.09 -29.23 -0.41
N GLU A 330 -3.02 -30.51 -0.78
CA GLU A 330 -4.13 -31.45 -0.66
C GLU A 330 -4.49 -31.69 0.81
N LYS A 331 -3.49 -32.02 1.62
CA LYS A 331 -3.70 -32.33 3.04
C LYS A 331 -4.24 -31.14 3.83
N LEU A 332 -3.71 -29.94 3.64
CA LEU A 332 -4.26 -28.76 4.28
C LEU A 332 -5.68 -28.43 3.78
N SER A 333 -5.97 -28.69 2.50
CA SER A 333 -7.32 -28.50 1.95
C SER A 333 -8.35 -29.48 2.55
N GLU A 334 -7.95 -30.75 2.78
CA GLU A 334 -8.80 -31.76 3.42
C GLU A 334 -9.18 -31.36 4.86
N ILE A 335 -8.22 -30.86 5.63
CA ILE A 335 -8.43 -30.52 7.04
C ILE A 335 -8.94 -29.09 7.25
N ALA A 336 -8.91 -28.23 6.23
CA ALA A 336 -9.36 -26.84 6.31
C ALA A 336 -10.79 -26.71 6.87
N THR A 337 -11.68 -27.59 6.43
CA THR A 337 -13.09 -27.60 6.86
C THR A 337 -13.22 -27.94 8.34
N GLU A 338 -12.43 -28.90 8.84
CA GLU A 338 -12.46 -29.31 10.25
C GLU A 338 -11.99 -28.18 11.20
N PHE A 339 -11.03 -27.37 10.73
CA PHE A 339 -10.50 -26.24 11.51
C PHE A 339 -11.19 -24.91 11.20
N GLU A 340 -12.27 -24.91 10.40
CA GLU A 340 -13.00 -23.71 9.95
C GLU A 340 -12.09 -22.69 9.23
N MET A 341 -11.15 -23.17 8.41
CA MET A 341 -10.13 -22.37 7.75
C MET A 341 -10.34 -22.30 6.23
N GLY A 342 -11.51 -21.87 5.78
CA GLY A 342 -11.87 -21.78 4.36
C GLY A 342 -10.96 -20.86 3.54
N ASP A 343 -10.42 -19.79 4.15
CA ASP A 343 -9.64 -18.75 3.48
C ASP A 343 -8.12 -18.93 3.59
N MET A 344 -7.63 -20.17 3.73
CA MET A 344 -6.19 -20.46 3.73
C MET A 344 -5.52 -20.28 2.36
N PHE A 345 -6.31 -20.25 1.30
CA PHE A 345 -5.81 -20.18 -0.06
C PHE A 345 -6.19 -18.87 -0.73
N VAL A 346 -5.30 -18.41 -1.59
CA VAL A 346 -5.45 -17.19 -2.39
C VAL A 346 -4.91 -17.45 -3.80
N SER A 347 -5.55 -16.87 -4.80
CA SER A 347 -4.99 -16.84 -6.15
C SER A 347 -3.92 -15.75 -6.22
N THR A 348 -2.78 -16.06 -6.81
CA THR A 348 -1.68 -15.12 -6.96
C THR A 348 -0.89 -15.38 -8.23
N CYS A 349 -0.11 -14.39 -8.66
CA CYS A 349 0.87 -14.55 -9.71
C CYS A 349 2.26 -14.69 -9.10
N VAL A 350 3.10 -15.49 -9.76
CA VAL A 350 4.49 -15.72 -9.39
C VAL A 350 5.37 -15.38 -10.57
N ARG A 351 6.37 -14.53 -10.37
CA ARG A 351 7.35 -14.15 -11.40
C ARG A 351 8.67 -14.85 -11.18
N GLN A 352 9.26 -15.34 -12.27
CA GLN A 352 10.62 -15.85 -12.29
C GLN A 352 11.60 -14.68 -12.42
N TYR A 353 12.35 -14.33 -11.35
CA TYR A 353 13.34 -13.26 -11.36
C TYR A 353 14.68 -13.74 -11.93
N THR A 354 15.11 -14.93 -11.51
CA THR A 354 16.31 -15.58 -12.03
C THR A 354 16.02 -17.08 -12.25
N ARG A 355 16.89 -17.81 -12.93
CA ARG A 355 16.71 -19.27 -13.16
C ARG A 355 16.41 -20.07 -11.88
N LYS A 356 16.78 -19.57 -10.71
CA LYS A 356 16.63 -20.27 -9.41
C LYS A 356 15.74 -19.54 -8.40
N ARG A 357 15.26 -18.33 -8.71
CA ARG A 357 14.53 -17.48 -7.78
C ARG A 357 13.21 -17.02 -8.38
N GLN A 358 12.16 -17.36 -7.69
CA GLN A 358 10.80 -16.94 -8.01
C GLN A 358 10.15 -16.30 -6.77
N PHE A 359 9.32 -15.30 -7.00
CA PHE A 359 8.61 -14.59 -5.93
C PHE A 359 7.16 -14.39 -6.33
N SER A 360 6.24 -14.55 -5.38
CA SER A 360 4.84 -14.19 -5.57
C SER A 360 4.64 -12.68 -5.47
N ALA A 361 3.57 -12.17 -6.05
CA ALA A 361 3.20 -10.76 -5.90
C ALA A 361 3.01 -10.38 -4.42
N LEU A 362 2.47 -11.30 -3.61
CA LEU A 362 2.35 -11.13 -2.16
C LEU A 362 3.72 -10.91 -1.49
N ASP A 363 4.72 -11.75 -1.82
CA ASP A 363 6.08 -11.65 -1.28
C ASP A 363 6.71 -10.29 -1.62
N VAL A 364 6.53 -9.85 -2.87
CA VAL A 364 7.07 -8.56 -3.36
C VAL A 364 6.43 -7.39 -2.63
N VAL A 365 5.11 -7.37 -2.51
CA VAL A 365 4.42 -6.27 -1.79
C VAL A 365 4.82 -6.22 -0.33
N HIS A 366 4.90 -7.37 0.36
CA HIS A 366 5.37 -7.39 1.75
C HIS A 366 6.79 -6.85 1.89
N SER A 367 7.68 -7.21 0.96
CA SER A 367 9.07 -6.74 0.94
C SER A 367 9.14 -5.23 0.71
N VAL A 368 8.52 -4.72 -0.36
CA VAL A 368 8.55 -3.30 -0.72
C VAL A 368 7.96 -2.43 0.38
N THR A 369 6.80 -2.83 0.93
CA THR A 369 6.17 -2.09 2.04
C THR A 369 7.05 -2.07 3.30
N ALA A 370 7.72 -3.18 3.62
CA ALA A 370 8.60 -3.23 4.78
C ALA A 370 9.86 -2.35 4.62
N LEU A 371 10.40 -2.25 3.39
CA LEU A 371 11.51 -1.34 3.07
C LEU A 371 11.10 0.13 3.22
N LEU A 372 9.93 0.52 2.70
CA LEU A 372 9.39 1.88 2.81
C LEU A 372 9.15 2.30 4.26
N GLU A 373 8.69 1.37 5.10
CA GLU A 373 8.33 1.59 6.50
C GLU A 373 9.44 1.19 7.50
N CYS A 374 10.69 1.08 7.00
CA CYS A 374 11.82 0.76 7.87
C CYS A 374 12.15 1.94 8.79
N PRO A 375 12.21 1.72 10.12
CA PRO A 375 12.44 2.79 11.09
C PRO A 375 13.90 3.28 11.13
N HIS A 376 14.80 2.70 10.35
CA HIS A 376 16.23 3.03 10.31
C HIS A 376 16.76 2.97 8.87
N SER A 377 17.90 3.60 8.63
CA SER A 377 18.59 3.49 7.35
C SER A 377 19.15 2.07 7.15
N LEU A 378 18.89 1.49 6.00
CA LEU A 378 19.36 0.16 5.64
C LEU A 378 20.84 0.15 5.24
N GLU A 379 21.35 1.28 4.73
CA GLU A 379 22.75 1.41 4.32
C GLU A 379 23.70 1.51 5.52
N GLU A 380 23.26 2.07 6.63
CA GLU A 380 24.09 2.29 7.82
C GLU A 380 24.31 1.06 8.69
N LYS A 381 23.39 0.12 8.70
CA LYS A 381 23.60 -1.17 9.36
C LYS A 381 24.84 -1.91 8.82
N GLU A 382 25.18 -1.70 7.55
CA GLU A 382 26.32 -2.35 6.92
C GLU A 382 27.66 -1.65 7.24
N ILE A 383 27.65 -0.34 7.60
CA ILE A 383 28.86 0.47 7.79
C ILE A 383 29.24 0.64 9.27
N GLY A 384 28.37 0.27 10.23
CA GLY A 384 28.64 0.40 11.66
C GLY A 384 28.76 1.86 12.17
N ALA A 385 28.15 2.81 11.45
CA ALA A 385 28.15 4.22 11.79
C ALA A 385 27.30 4.52 13.03
N SER A 386 27.79 5.39 13.90
CA SER A 386 27.11 5.84 15.11
C SER A 386 25.81 6.57 14.77
N GLN A 387 24.75 6.27 15.49
CA GLN A 387 23.34 6.69 15.33
C GLN A 387 23.06 8.20 15.52
N GLU A 388 24.07 9.08 15.43
CA GLU A 388 23.91 10.52 15.68
C GLU A 388 23.52 11.28 14.42
N THR A 389 22.28 11.76 14.41
CA THR A 389 21.72 12.84 13.57
C THR A 389 21.55 12.57 12.06
N LEU A 390 20.94 11.45 11.66
CA LEU A 390 20.40 11.40 10.30
C LEU A 390 19.06 12.17 10.23
N ASP A 391 18.97 12.99 9.21
CA ASP A 391 17.70 13.61 8.83
C ASP A 391 16.71 12.50 8.47
N PHE A 392 15.58 12.45 9.17
CA PHE A 392 14.50 11.48 8.92
C PHE A 392 14.09 11.42 7.44
N HIS A 393 14.09 12.59 6.78
CA HIS A 393 13.75 12.69 5.36
C HIS A 393 14.78 11.99 4.47
N GLN A 394 16.08 12.16 4.75
CA GLN A 394 17.14 11.48 3.99
C GLN A 394 17.09 9.97 4.17
N THR A 395 16.85 9.49 5.40
CA THR A 395 16.67 8.06 5.68
C THR A 395 15.49 7.49 4.89
N TRP A 396 14.36 8.20 4.87
CA TRP A 396 13.17 7.80 4.11
C TRP A 396 13.44 7.77 2.59
N LEU A 397 14.15 8.77 2.05
CA LEU A 397 14.54 8.80 0.63
C LEU A 397 15.43 7.60 0.24
N ASN A 398 16.41 7.27 1.06
CA ASN A 398 17.27 6.11 0.82
C ASN A 398 16.47 4.81 0.82
N ASN A 399 15.59 4.64 1.81
CA ASN A 399 14.71 3.48 1.89
C ASN A 399 13.73 3.40 0.70
N PHE A 400 13.22 4.54 0.21
CA PHE A 400 12.38 4.60 -0.99
C PHE A 400 13.13 4.06 -2.22
N TRP A 401 14.37 4.47 -2.44
CA TRP A 401 15.13 4.01 -3.61
C TRP A 401 15.49 2.53 -3.52
N ILE A 402 15.78 2.01 -2.31
CA ILE A 402 15.97 0.57 -2.10
C ILE A 402 14.67 -0.20 -2.39
N ALA A 403 13.53 0.31 -1.92
CA ALA A 403 12.22 -0.26 -2.20
C ALA A 403 11.88 -0.25 -3.70
N ASN A 404 12.21 0.85 -4.40
CA ASN A 404 12.08 0.97 -5.85
C ASN A 404 12.96 -0.04 -6.62
N SER A 405 14.17 -0.31 -6.14
CA SER A 405 15.06 -1.35 -6.71
C SER A 405 14.54 -2.75 -6.45
N ALA A 406 13.90 -3.00 -5.28
CA ALA A 406 13.39 -4.32 -4.90
C ALA A 406 12.31 -4.88 -5.84
N LEU A 407 11.63 -4.04 -6.63
CA LEU A 407 10.69 -4.50 -7.67
C LEU A 407 11.38 -5.29 -8.79
N ILE A 408 12.69 -5.11 -9.00
CA ILE A 408 13.46 -5.71 -10.10
C ILE A 408 14.62 -6.54 -9.56
N GLU A 409 15.32 -6.07 -8.53
CA GLU A 409 16.54 -6.65 -8.00
C GLU A 409 16.26 -7.65 -6.88
N VAL A 410 16.79 -8.87 -7.04
CA VAL A 410 16.59 -9.96 -6.07
C VAL A 410 17.23 -9.65 -4.71
N GLU A 411 18.39 -9.00 -4.68
CA GLU A 411 19.11 -8.73 -3.43
C GLU A 411 18.33 -7.75 -2.54
N SER A 412 17.88 -6.63 -3.10
CA SER A 412 17.03 -5.65 -2.41
C SER A 412 15.70 -6.26 -1.96
N LEU A 413 15.11 -7.14 -2.80
CA LEU A 413 13.88 -7.86 -2.50
C LEU A 413 14.07 -8.83 -1.31
N GLU A 414 15.15 -9.59 -1.27
CA GLU A 414 15.45 -10.51 -0.15
C GLU A 414 15.71 -9.74 1.16
N LYS A 415 16.39 -8.59 1.13
CA LYS A 415 16.54 -7.71 2.31
C LYS A 415 15.17 -7.27 2.84
N GLY A 416 14.28 -6.83 1.96
CA GLY A 416 12.93 -6.43 2.33
C GLY A 416 12.08 -7.58 2.88
N ILE A 417 12.24 -8.81 2.37
CA ILE A 417 11.56 -10.00 2.91
C ILE A 417 11.98 -10.28 4.36
N GLN A 418 13.27 -10.18 4.69
CA GLN A 418 13.73 -10.36 6.06
C GLN A 418 13.14 -9.29 6.99
N LEU A 419 13.12 -8.04 6.55
CA LEU A 419 12.51 -6.95 7.31
C LEU A 419 11.00 -7.15 7.47
N ALA A 420 10.29 -7.64 6.45
CA ALA A 420 8.87 -7.95 6.51
C ALA A 420 8.56 -9.06 7.55
N ILE A 421 9.46 -10.06 7.66
CA ILE A 421 9.38 -11.09 8.69
C ILE A 421 9.51 -10.48 10.09
N GLU A 422 10.48 -9.57 10.30
CA GLU A 422 10.66 -8.87 11.58
C GLU A 422 9.45 -8.00 11.92
N GLN A 423 8.94 -7.24 10.95
CA GLN A 423 7.73 -6.43 11.10
C GLN A 423 6.51 -7.27 11.47
N GLN A 424 6.31 -8.41 10.80
CA GLN A 424 5.19 -9.30 11.08
C GLN A 424 5.27 -9.93 12.48
N LYS A 425 6.47 -10.31 12.92
CA LYS A 425 6.69 -10.76 14.31
C LYS A 425 6.30 -9.66 15.30
N ALA A 426 6.72 -8.43 15.06
CA ALA A 426 6.39 -7.28 15.90
C ALA A 426 4.86 -7.04 15.96
N ILE A 427 4.15 -7.16 14.83
CA ILE A 427 2.69 -7.00 14.75
C ILE A 427 1.99 -8.02 15.65
N ILE A 428 2.31 -9.33 15.49
CA ILE A 428 1.66 -10.39 16.27
C ILE A 428 2.02 -10.27 17.75
N GLN A 429 3.28 -9.97 18.10
CA GLN A 429 3.72 -9.83 19.48
C GLN A 429 3.06 -8.63 20.16
N GLN A 430 3.07 -7.45 19.54
CA GLN A 430 2.47 -6.26 20.12
C GLN A 430 0.95 -6.37 20.21
N GLY A 431 0.31 -6.91 19.18
CA GLY A 431 -1.13 -7.17 19.20
C GLY A 431 -1.53 -8.16 20.29
N THR A 432 -0.74 -9.23 20.49
CA THR A 432 -0.93 -10.19 21.60
C THR A 432 -0.84 -9.49 22.95
N ILE A 433 0.18 -8.66 23.18
CA ILE A 433 0.33 -7.89 24.43
C ILE A 433 -0.91 -7.05 24.72
N LEU A 434 -1.43 -6.35 23.72
CA LEU A 434 -2.65 -5.51 23.89
C LEU A 434 -3.89 -6.35 24.20
N ILE A 435 -4.04 -7.52 23.57
CA ILE A 435 -5.16 -8.43 23.79
C ILE A 435 -5.09 -9.07 25.18
N GLU A 436 -3.92 -9.58 25.60
CA GLU A 436 -3.73 -10.24 26.90
C GLU A 436 -3.87 -9.27 28.06
N LYS A 437 -3.34 -8.06 27.93
CA LYS A 437 -3.50 -6.99 28.92
C LYS A 437 -4.90 -6.38 28.94
N LYS A 438 -5.80 -6.81 28.05
CA LYS A 438 -7.14 -6.24 27.88
C LYS A 438 -7.10 -4.71 27.67
N ALA A 439 -6.07 -4.23 26.96
CA ALA A 439 -5.84 -2.82 26.69
C ALA A 439 -6.73 -2.24 25.57
N VAL A 440 -7.61 -3.06 24.98
CA VAL A 440 -8.57 -2.63 23.97
C VAL A 440 -9.88 -2.22 24.65
N ASN A 441 -10.18 -0.94 24.59
CA ASN A 441 -11.36 -0.33 25.21
C ASN A 441 -12.53 -0.28 24.23
N PRO A 442 -13.77 -0.56 24.68
CA PRO A 442 -14.96 -0.38 23.86
C PRO A 442 -15.43 1.07 23.88
N SER A 443 -15.87 1.60 22.74
CA SER A 443 -16.69 2.79 22.61
C SER A 443 -18.06 2.41 22.00
N ALA A 444 -18.95 3.39 21.82
CA ALA A 444 -20.27 3.17 21.22
C ALA A 444 -20.14 2.56 19.82
N ASP A 445 -19.34 3.18 18.95
CA ASP A 445 -19.27 2.85 17.53
C ASP A 445 -18.04 2.02 17.14
N PHE A 446 -16.95 2.11 17.89
CA PHE A 446 -15.67 1.46 17.58
C PHE A 446 -15.01 0.89 18.84
N ARG A 447 -13.85 0.25 18.67
CA ARG A 447 -12.91 -0.08 19.76
C ARG A 447 -11.65 0.74 19.58
N TYR A 448 -10.94 1.01 20.69
CA TYR A 448 -9.66 1.70 20.59
C TYR A 448 -8.62 1.13 21.55
N ALA A 449 -7.36 1.28 21.18
CA ALA A 449 -6.23 0.94 22.05
C ALA A 449 -5.12 2.00 21.91
N ILE A 450 -4.32 2.15 22.99
CA ILE A 450 -3.26 3.13 23.07
C ILE A 450 -1.96 2.43 23.44
N ILE A 451 -0.92 2.61 22.64
CA ILE A 451 0.45 2.19 22.92
C ILE A 451 1.19 3.42 23.47
N SER A 452 1.34 3.47 24.80
CA SER A 452 1.85 4.65 25.50
C SER A 452 3.39 4.67 25.66
N SER A 453 4.07 3.58 25.34
CA SER A 453 5.52 3.42 25.56
C SER A 453 6.18 2.90 24.29
N ASP A 454 7.26 3.54 23.91
CA ASP A 454 8.14 3.22 22.78
C ASP A 454 9.50 2.62 23.24
N ILE A 455 9.59 2.15 24.49
CA ILE A 455 10.82 1.59 25.07
C ILE A 455 11.34 0.36 24.32
N LEU A 456 10.43 -0.41 23.70
CA LEU A 456 10.81 -1.58 22.90
C LEU A 456 11.10 -1.17 21.46
N ASP A 457 12.25 -1.55 20.93
CA ASP A 457 12.63 -1.26 19.53
C ASP A 457 11.57 -1.71 18.50
N GLN A 458 10.83 -2.77 18.81
CA GLN A 458 9.74 -3.26 17.97
C GLN A 458 8.58 -2.25 17.82
N VAL A 459 8.37 -1.37 18.79
CA VAL A 459 7.32 -0.34 18.74
C VAL A 459 7.65 0.73 17.69
N LYS A 460 8.92 0.93 17.40
CA LYS A 460 9.37 1.91 16.38
C LYS A 460 8.79 1.61 14.99
N PHE A 461 8.51 0.36 14.63
CA PHE A 461 7.80 0.02 13.40
C PHE A 461 6.43 0.72 13.31
N PHE A 462 5.73 0.86 14.43
CA PHE A 462 4.37 1.42 14.46
C PHE A 462 4.32 2.95 14.49
N HIS A 463 5.48 3.63 14.48
CA HIS A 463 5.55 5.07 14.21
C HIS A 463 5.33 5.39 12.72
N HIS A 464 5.21 4.38 11.87
CA HIS A 464 4.93 4.47 10.44
C HIS A 464 3.47 4.11 10.15
N PRO A 465 2.80 4.86 9.25
CA PRO A 465 1.36 4.77 9.04
C PRO A 465 0.87 3.37 8.65
N ILE A 466 1.46 2.75 7.63
CA ILE A 466 1.03 1.44 7.10
C ILE A 466 1.26 0.33 8.13
N SER A 467 2.39 0.37 8.85
CA SER A 467 2.70 -0.58 9.92
C SER A 467 1.71 -0.50 11.07
N LEU A 468 1.31 0.72 11.45
CA LEU A 468 0.29 0.95 12.47
C LEU A 468 -1.08 0.43 12.02
N LYS A 469 -1.45 0.66 10.75
CA LYS A 469 -2.70 0.16 10.14
C LYS A 469 -2.73 -1.37 10.10
N LYS A 470 -1.61 -2.03 9.77
CA LYS A 470 -1.48 -3.49 9.81
C LYS A 470 -1.70 -4.06 11.21
N LEU A 471 -1.10 -3.45 12.24
CA LEU A 471 -1.33 -3.84 13.64
C LEU A 471 -2.79 -3.61 14.07
N CYS A 472 -3.37 -2.47 13.69
CA CYS A 472 -4.77 -2.15 13.94
C CYS A 472 -5.70 -3.21 13.33
N SER A 473 -5.46 -3.60 12.08
CA SER A 473 -6.21 -4.64 11.36
C SER A 473 -6.09 -6.00 12.06
N PHE A 474 -4.88 -6.40 12.48
CA PHE A 474 -4.68 -7.64 13.22
C PHE A 474 -5.50 -7.69 14.52
N ILE A 475 -5.46 -6.62 15.33
CA ILE A 475 -6.22 -6.56 16.59
C ILE A 475 -7.72 -6.65 16.30
N MET A 476 -8.21 -5.92 15.30
CA MET A 476 -9.61 -5.96 14.89
C MET A 476 -10.05 -7.37 14.49
N GLU A 477 -9.29 -8.04 13.63
CA GLU A 477 -9.55 -9.42 13.17
C GLU A 477 -9.51 -10.43 14.32
N ALA A 478 -8.57 -10.27 15.27
CA ALA A 478 -8.48 -11.11 16.45
C ALA A 478 -9.73 -11.01 17.34
N TYR A 479 -10.29 -9.80 17.51
CA TYR A 479 -11.53 -9.60 18.24
C TYR A 479 -12.77 -10.14 17.49
N GLN A 480 -12.78 -10.05 16.16
CA GLN A 480 -13.87 -10.61 15.34
C GLN A 480 -13.89 -12.13 15.38
N SER A 481 -12.72 -12.77 15.24
CA SER A 481 -12.59 -14.24 15.20
C SER A 481 -12.94 -14.93 16.52
N GLN A 482 -12.76 -14.25 17.66
CA GLN A 482 -13.06 -14.82 18.98
C GLN A 482 -14.54 -14.77 19.37
N ARG A 483 -15.38 -14.03 18.67
CA ARG A 483 -16.78 -13.76 19.04
C ARG A 483 -17.67 -13.71 17.80
N SER A 484 -17.96 -14.86 17.24
CA SER A 484 -18.81 -15.02 16.05
C SER A 484 -20.20 -14.35 16.14
N ASN A 485 -20.72 -14.13 17.35
CA ASN A 485 -22.06 -13.57 17.59
C ASN A 485 -22.06 -12.05 17.85
N ILE A 486 -20.92 -11.36 17.83
CA ILE A 486 -20.86 -9.90 18.07
C ILE A 486 -20.61 -9.19 16.76
N ARG A 487 -21.43 -8.16 16.47
CA ARG A 487 -21.23 -7.28 15.31
C ARG A 487 -19.79 -6.79 15.28
N ALA A 488 -19.13 -6.98 14.14
CA ALA A 488 -17.79 -6.46 13.91
C ALA A 488 -17.81 -4.93 14.09
N LYS A 489 -16.93 -4.42 14.97
CA LYS A 489 -16.79 -2.98 15.19
C LYS A 489 -15.47 -2.51 14.57
N PRO A 490 -15.45 -1.30 14.00
CA PRO A 490 -14.21 -0.63 13.61
C PRO A 490 -13.20 -0.55 14.77
N MET A 491 -11.93 -0.32 14.43
CA MET A 491 -10.84 -0.21 15.41
C MET A 491 -10.04 1.07 15.18
N VAL A 492 -9.73 1.77 16.26
CA VAL A 492 -8.80 2.91 16.31
C VAL A 492 -7.58 2.51 17.11
N LEU A 493 -6.39 2.78 16.59
CA LEU A 493 -5.13 2.49 17.26
C LEU A 493 -4.26 3.76 17.33
N CYS A 494 -3.73 4.03 18.52
CA CYS A 494 -2.88 5.17 18.79
C CYS A 494 -1.51 4.69 19.26
N VAL A 495 -0.43 5.29 18.77
CA VAL A 495 0.93 5.00 19.23
C VAL A 495 1.66 6.30 19.58
N TYR A 496 2.30 6.31 20.74
CA TYR A 496 3.11 7.43 21.20
C TYR A 496 4.53 7.35 20.62
N ASN A 497 4.99 8.49 20.10
CA ASN A 497 6.36 8.68 19.66
C ASN A 497 7.06 9.67 20.62
N SER A 498 8.01 9.19 21.41
CA SER A 498 8.72 10.02 22.41
C SER A 498 9.63 11.05 21.75
N GLN A 499 10.24 10.73 20.61
CA GLN A 499 11.15 11.64 19.91
C GLN A 499 10.45 12.90 19.40
N ARG A 500 9.20 12.74 18.89
CA ARG A 500 8.38 13.85 18.37
C ARG A 500 7.42 14.42 19.40
N ASN A 501 7.26 13.74 20.54
CA ASN A 501 6.27 14.04 21.57
C ASN A 501 4.83 14.11 21.00
N THR A 502 4.50 13.16 20.11
CA THR A 502 3.23 13.10 19.41
C THR A 502 2.61 11.72 19.50
N TYR A 503 1.31 11.62 19.23
CA TYR A 503 0.58 10.37 19.00
C TYR A 503 0.20 10.27 17.53
N LEU A 504 0.59 9.19 16.87
CA LEU A 504 0.06 8.79 15.57
C LEU A 504 -1.19 7.94 15.78
N VAL A 505 -2.28 8.29 15.11
CA VAL A 505 -3.59 7.65 15.23
C VAL A 505 -4.05 7.17 13.87
N THR A 506 -4.62 5.97 13.82
CA THR A 506 -5.27 5.41 12.62
C THR A 506 -6.59 4.73 12.95
N GLY A 507 -7.51 4.70 11.99
CA GLY A 507 -8.79 4.02 12.09
C GLY A 507 -9.01 3.02 10.94
N VAL A 508 -9.50 1.82 11.28
CA VAL A 508 -9.78 0.75 10.30
C VAL A 508 -11.23 0.31 10.43
N ASN A 509 -11.95 0.31 9.31
CA ASN A 509 -13.32 -0.19 9.25
C ASN A 509 -13.37 -1.72 9.32
N SER A 510 -14.47 -2.23 9.88
CA SER A 510 -14.71 -3.67 9.96
C SER A 510 -14.94 -4.33 8.60
N GLN A 511 -15.50 -3.60 7.65
CA GLN A 511 -15.73 -4.04 6.27
C GLN A 511 -14.95 -3.14 5.32
N VAL A 512 -14.26 -3.74 4.36
CA VAL A 512 -13.42 -3.03 3.38
C VAL A 512 -14.27 -2.22 2.40
N GLN A 513 -15.47 -2.70 2.06
CA GLN A 513 -16.39 -2.03 1.12
C GLN A 513 -16.99 -0.71 1.67
N GLN A 514 -16.92 -0.48 2.99
CA GLN A 514 -17.42 0.76 3.58
C GLN A 514 -16.40 1.87 3.40
N ARG A 515 -16.86 3.06 2.97
CA ARG A 515 -16.04 4.26 2.97
C ARG A 515 -15.48 4.52 4.37
N ASN A 516 -14.22 4.88 4.45
CA ASN A 516 -13.55 5.13 5.72
C ASN A 516 -13.69 6.61 6.11
N ASP A 517 -14.55 6.88 7.08
CA ASP A 517 -14.84 8.22 7.58
C ASP A 517 -13.96 8.66 8.77
N PHE A 518 -13.04 7.82 9.23
CA PHE A 518 -12.18 8.15 10.38
C PHE A 518 -11.33 9.40 10.16
N GLY A 519 -10.90 9.67 8.94
CA GLY A 519 -10.17 10.90 8.64
C GLY A 519 -10.96 12.15 8.95
N TRP A 520 -12.25 12.19 8.57
CA TRP A 520 -13.15 13.27 8.91
C TRP A 520 -13.43 13.36 10.42
N ARG A 521 -13.75 12.23 11.08
CA ARG A 521 -13.99 12.16 12.53
C ARG A 521 -12.78 12.62 13.34
N PHE A 522 -11.58 12.25 12.93
CA PHE A 522 -10.36 12.69 13.60
C PHE A 522 -10.13 14.17 13.45
N HIS A 523 -10.41 14.72 12.28
CA HIS A 523 -10.28 16.15 12.03
C HIS A 523 -11.28 16.95 12.87
N GLU A 524 -12.56 16.56 12.84
CA GLU A 524 -13.63 17.17 13.65
C GLU A 524 -13.29 17.14 15.14
N ALA A 525 -12.89 15.98 15.68
CA ALA A 525 -12.51 15.85 17.07
C ALA A 525 -11.30 16.72 17.45
N ALA A 526 -10.29 16.82 16.58
CA ALA A 526 -9.11 17.64 16.83
C ALA A 526 -9.43 19.14 16.80
N GLU A 527 -10.27 19.58 15.87
CA GLU A 527 -10.75 20.98 15.81
C GLU A 527 -11.61 21.35 17.02
N ALA A 528 -12.55 20.48 17.42
CA ALA A 528 -13.43 20.73 18.55
C ALA A 528 -12.66 20.96 19.86
N VAL A 529 -11.54 20.26 20.06
CA VAL A 529 -10.67 20.44 21.24
C VAL A 529 -9.52 21.43 21.00
N GLN A 530 -9.49 22.12 19.87
CA GLN A 530 -8.44 23.05 19.47
C GLN A 530 -7.02 22.44 19.59
N ALA A 531 -6.89 21.17 19.20
CA ALA A 531 -5.63 20.44 19.27
C ALA A 531 -4.60 20.96 18.25
N GLU A 532 -3.32 20.88 18.62
CA GLU A 532 -2.23 20.99 17.64
C GLU A 532 -2.03 19.63 16.97
N PHE A 533 -2.35 19.54 15.68
CA PHE A 533 -2.33 18.29 14.92
C PHE A 533 -1.77 18.43 13.50
N ARG A 534 -1.39 17.31 12.92
CA ARG A 534 -0.94 17.17 11.53
C ARG A 534 -1.77 16.10 10.84
N THR A 535 -2.19 16.38 9.61
CA THR A 535 -2.95 15.47 8.74
C THR A 535 -2.39 15.50 7.32
N ASP A 536 -1.08 15.67 7.19
CA ASP A 536 -0.37 15.81 5.91
C ASP A 536 0.00 14.47 5.26
N PHE A 537 -0.57 13.37 5.72
CA PHE A 537 -0.44 12.06 5.09
C PHE A 537 -1.28 11.98 3.80
N PHE A 538 -0.83 11.18 2.83
CA PHE A 538 -1.57 10.98 1.58
C PHE A 538 -2.88 10.21 1.80
N GLU A 539 -2.89 9.21 2.67
CA GLU A 539 -4.15 8.58 3.12
C GLU A 539 -4.77 9.37 4.27
N ASP A 540 -6.06 9.68 4.16
CA ASP A 540 -6.78 10.50 5.14
C ASP A 540 -7.08 9.83 6.47
N VAL A 541 -6.82 8.53 6.59
CA VAL A 541 -7.11 7.74 7.80
C VAL A 541 -6.11 7.93 8.93
N TYR A 542 -5.15 8.83 8.77
CA TYR A 542 -4.10 9.11 9.75
C TYR A 542 -4.17 10.54 10.26
N ILE A 543 -3.89 10.69 11.57
CA ILE A 543 -3.68 11.99 12.21
C ILE A 543 -2.53 11.88 13.22
N GLU A 544 -1.69 12.90 13.30
CA GLU A 544 -0.63 13.03 14.30
C GLU A 544 -0.97 14.21 15.24
N LEU A 545 -1.06 13.94 16.55
CA LEU A 545 -1.46 14.92 17.57
C LEU A 545 -0.35 15.13 18.58
N LYS A 546 -0.18 16.36 19.06
CA LYS A 546 0.69 16.65 20.21
C LYS A 546 0.16 16.01 21.49
N LYS A 547 1.07 15.48 22.31
CA LYS A 547 0.75 14.79 23.57
C LYS A 547 -0.19 15.57 24.50
N PRO A 548 -0.05 16.89 24.71
CA PRO A 548 -0.95 17.64 25.62
C PRO A 548 -2.42 17.60 25.22
N ASN A 549 -2.72 17.54 23.91
CA ASN A 549 -4.08 17.57 23.39
C ASN A 549 -4.71 16.17 23.26
N PHE A 550 -3.91 15.11 23.39
CA PHE A 550 -4.33 13.75 23.07
C PHE A 550 -5.48 13.23 23.95
N GLN A 551 -5.45 13.53 25.26
CA GLN A 551 -6.48 13.06 26.19
C GLN A 551 -7.85 13.66 25.84
N ALA A 552 -7.93 14.99 25.65
CA ALA A 552 -9.16 15.66 25.27
C ALA A 552 -9.69 15.19 23.90
N PHE A 553 -8.77 14.93 22.95
CA PHE A 553 -9.11 14.37 21.65
C PHE A 553 -9.79 12.99 21.76
N ILE A 554 -9.22 12.07 22.55
CA ILE A 554 -9.80 10.73 22.74
C ILE A 554 -11.16 10.80 23.46
N GLU A 555 -11.30 11.65 24.48
CA GLU A 555 -12.57 11.86 25.18
C GLU A 555 -13.64 12.36 24.22
N HIS A 556 -13.33 13.34 23.39
CA HIS A 556 -14.27 13.85 22.38
C HIS A 556 -14.62 12.75 21.35
N LEU A 557 -13.62 12.07 20.80
CA LEU A 557 -13.82 11.03 19.79
C LEU A 557 -14.67 9.85 20.30
N THR A 558 -14.57 9.52 21.60
CA THR A 558 -15.34 8.42 22.22
C THR A 558 -16.71 8.84 22.73
N GLY A 559 -17.06 10.13 22.67
CA GLY A 559 -18.30 10.67 23.21
C GLY A 559 -18.38 10.59 24.75
N SER A 560 -17.22 10.66 25.43
CA SER A 560 -17.11 10.55 26.88
C SER A 560 -17.15 11.92 27.58
N PHE A 561 -17.86 12.90 26.98
CA PHE A 561 -18.14 14.21 27.64
C PHE A 561 -19.42 14.15 28.43
#